data_372c8a05bfab69086b56429cac0ce6dc
#
_entry.id   372c8a05bfab69086b56429cac0ce6dc
#
_cell.length_a   1.000
_cell.length_b   1.000
_cell.length_c   1.000
_cell.angle_alpha   90.00
_cell.angle_beta   90.00
_cell.angle_gamma   90.00
#
_symmetry.space_group_name_H-M   'P 1'
#
loop_
_entity.id
_entity.type
_entity.pdbx_description
1 polymer ?
#
loop_
_entity_poly.entity_id
_entity_poly.type
_entity_poly.pdbx_seq_one_letter_code
_entity_poly.pdbx_strand_id
1 'polypeptide(L)'
;MKKISIFALIASLFASSVVMASEVNVFNARHYKADGELYSKFTNMTGIKVNLINGKSGALEKRIISEGADSSADLYITADAGRCGAMDAKGTLQSLSLIHI
;
A
#
# COMPACT_ATOMS: atom_id res chain seq x y z
N MET A 1 21.70 40.74 13.55
CA MET A 1 21.51 40.42 12.14
C MET A 1 21.83 38.97 11.82
N LYS A 2 22.92 38.40 12.33
CA LYS A 2 23.29 37.00 12.08
C LYS A 2 22.31 36.00 12.68
N LYS A 3 21.58 36.33 13.74
CA LYS A 3 20.59 35.45 14.38
C LYS A 3 19.35 35.24 13.55
N ILE A 4 18.95 36.18 12.71
CA ILE A 4 17.77 36.08 11.84
C ILE A 4 18.01 35.07 10.72
N SER A 5 19.23 35.01 10.19
CA SER A 5 19.58 34.02 9.12
C SER A 5 19.52 32.60 9.60
N ILE A 6 19.87 32.35 10.87
CA ILE A 6 19.81 31.01 11.46
C ILE A 6 18.34 30.56 11.64
N PHE A 7 17.44 31.45 12.04
CA PHE A 7 16.03 31.17 12.17
C PHE A 7 15.37 30.82 10.81
N ALA A 8 15.74 31.57 9.75
CA ALA A 8 15.24 31.32 8.42
C ALA A 8 15.69 29.94 7.90
N LEU A 9 16.92 29.54 8.21
CA LEU A 9 17.47 28.24 7.82
C LEU A 9 16.72 27.06 8.50
N ILE A 10 16.44 27.21 9.78
CA ILE A 10 15.69 26.21 10.56
C ILE A 10 14.26 26.06 10.04
N ALA A 11 13.60 27.17 9.72
CA ALA A 11 12.26 27.17 9.15
C ALA A 11 12.22 26.44 7.79
N SER A 12 13.23 26.61 6.95
CA SER A 12 13.36 25.95 5.67
C SER A 12 13.53 24.44 5.83
N LEU A 13 14.28 23.99 6.81
CA LEU A 13 14.45 22.57 7.11
C LEU A 13 13.15 21.93 7.58
N PHE A 14 12.35 22.61 8.39
CA PHE A 14 11.03 22.11 8.81
C PHE A 14 10.05 21.98 7.66
N ALA A 15 10.04 22.95 6.74
CA ALA A 15 9.15 22.92 5.58
C ALA A 15 9.44 21.73 4.66
N SER A 16 10.72 21.33 4.51
CA SER A 16 11.09 20.21 3.63
C SER A 16 10.82 18.84 4.24
N SER A 17 10.62 18.73 5.56
CA SER A 17 10.34 17.45 6.22
C SER A 17 8.87 17.02 6.15
N VAL A 18 7.98 17.87 5.67
CA VAL A 18 6.53 17.62 5.64
C VAL A 18 6.08 16.90 4.36
N VAL A 19 6.92 16.86 3.33
CA VAL A 19 6.59 16.22 2.06
C VAL A 19 6.88 14.72 2.14
N MET A 20 5.87 13.94 2.57
CA MET A 20 5.94 12.48 2.53
C MET A 20 5.09 11.99 1.37
N ALA A 21 5.71 11.23 0.47
CA ALA A 21 4.98 10.55 -0.59
C ALA A 21 4.15 9.42 0.02
N SER A 22 2.85 9.43 -0.25
CA SER A 22 1.98 8.33 0.14
C SER A 22 2.16 7.16 -0.81
N GLU A 23 2.22 5.96 -0.27
CA GLU A 23 2.39 4.73 -1.02
C GLU A 23 1.46 3.65 -0.50
N VAL A 24 1.03 2.76 -1.39
CA VAL A 24 0.28 1.56 -1.03
C VAL A 24 0.97 0.35 -1.61
N ASN A 25 1.19 -0.68 -0.79
CA ASN A 25 1.83 -1.92 -1.19
C ASN A 25 0.77 -2.97 -1.50
N VAL A 26 0.73 -3.43 -2.74
CA VAL A 26 -0.25 -4.40 -3.22
C VAL A 26 0.44 -5.72 -3.53
N PHE A 27 0.09 -6.75 -2.78
CA PHE A 27 0.50 -8.12 -3.07
C PHE A 27 -0.48 -8.68 -4.10
N ASN A 28 -0.01 -8.86 -5.32
CA ASN A 28 -0.85 -9.16 -6.47
C ASN A 28 -0.59 -10.56 -7.02
N ALA A 29 -1.58 -11.41 -6.90
CA ALA A 29 -1.58 -12.75 -7.48
C ALA A 29 -2.44 -12.82 -8.75
N ARG A 30 -2.97 -11.70 -9.19
CA ARG A 30 -3.81 -11.58 -10.38
C ARG A 30 -3.00 -10.92 -11.50
N HIS A 31 -2.89 -11.59 -12.65
CA HIS A 31 -1.98 -11.16 -13.72
C HIS A 31 -2.72 -10.70 -14.98
N TYR A 32 -3.53 -9.67 -14.86
CA TYR A 32 -4.23 -9.06 -15.99
C TYR A 32 -3.60 -7.72 -16.37
N LYS A 33 -3.38 -7.53 -17.68
CA LYS A 33 -2.80 -6.26 -18.19
C LYS A 33 -3.64 -5.04 -17.86
N ALA A 34 -4.96 -5.19 -17.86
CA ALA A 34 -5.88 -4.10 -17.54
C ALA A 34 -5.68 -3.54 -16.13
N ASP A 35 -5.20 -4.36 -15.20
CA ASP A 35 -4.97 -3.93 -13.82
C ASP A 35 -3.86 -2.89 -13.74
N GLY A 36 -2.81 -3.00 -14.57
CA GLY A 36 -1.73 -2.01 -14.62
C GLY A 36 -2.22 -0.62 -14.99
N GLU A 37 -3.13 -0.53 -15.96
CA GLU A 37 -3.74 0.74 -16.35
C GLU A 37 -4.58 1.33 -15.22
N LEU A 38 -5.30 0.48 -14.49
CA LEU A 38 -6.12 0.87 -13.37
C LEU A 38 -5.27 1.48 -12.25
N TYR A 39 -4.15 0.87 -11.92
CA TYR A 39 -3.22 1.38 -10.90
C TYR A 39 -2.58 2.69 -11.31
N SER A 40 -2.20 2.83 -12.59
CA SER A 40 -1.66 4.09 -13.11
C SER A 40 -2.68 5.21 -13.03
N LYS A 41 -3.93 4.92 -13.37
CA LYS A 41 -5.03 5.89 -13.28
C LYS A 41 -5.26 6.33 -11.84
N PHE A 42 -5.23 5.40 -10.91
CA PHE A 42 -5.35 5.70 -9.48
C PHE A 42 -4.23 6.65 -9.02
N THR A 43 -2.98 6.35 -9.38
CA THR A 43 -1.84 7.19 -9.02
C THR A 43 -1.96 8.59 -9.63
N ASN A 44 -2.39 8.69 -10.88
CA ASN A 44 -2.59 9.98 -11.54
C ASN A 44 -3.68 10.83 -10.89
N MET A 45 -4.72 10.19 -10.38
CA MET A 45 -5.84 10.88 -9.74
C MET A 45 -5.56 11.28 -8.28
N THR A 46 -4.76 10.51 -7.57
CA THR A 46 -4.59 10.67 -6.13
C THR A 46 -3.19 11.11 -5.69
N GLY A 47 -2.20 10.94 -6.55
CA GLY A 47 -0.80 11.13 -6.18
C GLY A 47 -0.22 10.01 -5.31
N ILE A 48 -1.00 8.98 -5.04
CA ILE A 48 -0.57 7.84 -4.22
C ILE A 48 0.10 6.81 -5.12
N LYS A 49 1.35 6.46 -4.82
CA LYS A 49 2.09 5.46 -5.57
C LYS A 49 1.63 4.06 -5.21
N VAL A 50 1.45 3.21 -6.22
CA VAL A 50 1.12 1.79 -6.04
C VAL A 50 2.38 0.97 -6.26
N ASN A 51 2.82 0.26 -5.22
CA ASN A 51 3.94 -0.68 -5.30
C ASN A 51 3.37 -2.08 -5.47
N LEU A 52 3.54 -2.66 -6.66
CA LEU A 52 3.06 -3.99 -6.96
C LEU A 52 4.12 -5.03 -6.63
N ILE A 53 3.77 -5.97 -5.78
CA ILE A 53 4.57 -7.16 -5.50
C ILE A 53 3.83 -8.34 -6.12
N ASN A 54 4.25 -8.73 -7.31
CA ASN A 54 3.64 -9.81 -8.07
C ASN A 54 4.19 -11.16 -7.63
N GLY A 55 3.32 -12.15 -7.60
CA GLY A 55 3.72 -13.49 -7.25
C GLY A 55 2.57 -14.48 -7.34
N LYS A 56 2.84 -15.73 -7.03
CA LYS A 56 1.81 -16.76 -6.94
C LYS A 56 1.07 -16.61 -5.63
N SER A 57 -0.23 -16.92 -5.65
CA SER A 57 -1.10 -16.79 -4.47
C SER A 57 -0.52 -17.47 -3.23
N GLY A 58 -0.10 -18.72 -3.36
CA GLY A 58 0.43 -19.47 -2.21
C GLY A 58 1.69 -18.85 -1.59
N ALA A 59 2.59 -18.33 -2.42
CA ALA A 59 3.82 -17.69 -1.95
C ALA A 59 3.52 -16.37 -1.24
N LEU A 60 2.65 -15.55 -1.80
CA LEU A 60 2.26 -14.28 -1.21
C LEU A 60 1.51 -14.48 0.10
N GLU A 61 0.62 -15.46 0.16
CA GLU A 61 -0.14 -15.80 1.38
C GLU A 61 0.79 -16.25 2.50
N LYS A 62 1.76 -17.11 2.19
CA LYS A 62 2.76 -17.52 3.18
C LYS A 62 3.55 -16.36 3.73
N ARG A 63 3.92 -15.43 2.87
CA ARG A 63 4.64 -14.23 3.28
C ARG A 63 3.81 -13.37 4.21
N ILE A 64 2.54 -13.13 3.88
CA ILE A 64 1.63 -12.34 4.72
C ILE A 64 1.47 -12.99 6.09
N ILE A 65 1.25 -14.30 6.11
CA ILE A 65 1.06 -15.04 7.37
C ILE A 65 2.32 -15.01 8.23
N SER A 66 3.50 -15.21 7.64
CA SER A 66 4.75 -15.25 8.39
C SER A 66 5.16 -13.86 8.91
N GLU A 67 4.85 -12.80 8.20
CA GLU A 67 5.13 -11.44 8.64
C GLU A 67 4.13 -10.94 9.68
N GLY A 68 2.91 -11.45 9.65
CA GLY A 68 1.87 -11.11 10.62
C GLY A 68 1.53 -9.63 10.63
N ALA A 69 1.47 -9.04 11.82
CA ALA A 69 1.16 -7.62 11.99
C ALA A 69 2.20 -6.68 11.39
N ASP A 70 3.42 -7.17 11.17
CA ASP A 70 4.51 -6.40 10.57
C ASP A 70 4.57 -6.54 9.06
N SER A 71 3.58 -7.16 8.44
CA SER A 71 3.53 -7.31 6.99
C SER A 71 3.52 -5.97 6.29
N SER A 72 4.32 -5.85 5.24
CA SER A 72 4.34 -4.66 4.39
C SER A 72 3.16 -4.62 3.42
N ALA A 73 2.36 -5.68 3.33
CA ALA A 73 1.20 -5.73 2.44
C ALA A 73 0.06 -4.87 2.99
N ASP A 74 -0.39 -3.91 2.19
CA ASP A 74 -1.58 -3.14 2.50
C ASP A 74 -2.83 -3.80 1.91
N LEU A 75 -2.67 -4.36 0.71
CA LEU A 75 -3.73 -5.07 -0.02
C LEU A 75 -3.21 -6.39 -0.56
N TYR A 76 -4.09 -7.37 -0.59
CA TYR A 76 -3.85 -8.64 -1.27
C TYR A 76 -4.94 -8.86 -2.32
N ILE A 77 -4.53 -9.02 -3.57
CA ILE A 77 -5.44 -9.21 -4.70
C ILE A 77 -5.22 -10.59 -5.29
N THR A 78 -6.29 -11.37 -5.36
CA THR A 78 -6.30 -12.70 -5.97
C THR A 78 -7.54 -12.86 -6.85
N ALA A 79 -7.48 -13.79 -7.79
CA ALA A 79 -8.60 -14.09 -8.66
C ALA A 79 -9.57 -15.15 -8.07
N ASP A 80 -9.23 -15.74 -6.93
CA ASP A 80 -9.99 -16.83 -6.31
C ASP A 80 -10.56 -16.39 -4.95
N ALA A 81 -11.88 -16.29 -4.88
CA ALA A 81 -12.59 -15.93 -3.64
C ALA A 81 -12.35 -16.92 -2.50
N GLY A 82 -12.14 -18.19 -2.80
CA GLY A 82 -11.85 -19.22 -1.80
C GLY A 82 -10.54 -18.94 -1.05
N ARG A 83 -9.55 -18.38 -1.73
CA ARG A 83 -8.29 -18.00 -1.09
C ARG A 83 -8.46 -16.85 -0.11
N CYS A 84 -9.28 -15.86 -0.44
CA CYS A 84 -9.60 -14.77 0.48
C CYS A 84 -10.31 -15.29 1.72
N GLY A 85 -11.26 -16.21 1.56
CA GLY A 85 -11.93 -16.84 2.69
C GLY A 85 -10.98 -17.59 3.61
N ALA A 86 -10.03 -18.32 3.03
CA ALA A 86 -9.02 -19.06 3.81
C ALA A 86 -8.10 -18.10 4.58
N MET A 87 -7.71 -16.98 3.99
CA MET A 87 -6.90 -15.96 4.65
C MET A 87 -7.65 -15.27 5.77
N ASP A 88 -8.92 -14.99 5.58
CA ASP A 88 -9.78 -14.41 6.61
C ASP A 88 -9.93 -15.34 7.80
N ALA A 89 -10.12 -16.64 7.56
CA ALA A 89 -10.20 -17.65 8.61
C ALA A 89 -8.94 -17.72 9.49
N LYS A 90 -7.79 -17.33 8.94
CA LYS A 90 -6.51 -17.26 9.67
C LYS A 90 -6.30 -15.93 10.39
N GLY A 91 -7.26 -15.03 10.32
CA GLY A 91 -7.19 -13.74 11.00
C GLY A 91 -6.21 -12.74 10.39
N THR A 92 -5.83 -12.91 9.13
CA THR A 92 -4.85 -12.05 8.46
C THR A 92 -5.45 -10.82 7.78
N LEU A 93 -6.76 -10.79 7.62
CA LEU A 93 -7.47 -9.73 6.91
C LEU A 93 -8.29 -8.88 7.86
N GLN A 94 -8.38 -7.58 7.52
CA GLN A 94 -9.27 -6.66 8.21
C GLN A 94 -10.63 -6.63 7.53
N SER A 95 -11.67 -6.45 8.33
CA SER A 95 -13.00 -6.19 7.79
C SER A 95 -13.03 -4.80 7.17
N LEU A 96 -13.48 -4.73 5.93
CA LEU A 96 -13.73 -3.47 5.25
C LEU A 96 -15.24 -3.26 5.20
N SER A 97 -15.70 -2.18 5.82
CA SER A 97 -17.12 -1.86 5.81
C SER A 97 -17.51 -1.24 4.47
N LEU A 98 -18.24 -1.99 3.66
CA LEU A 98 -18.76 -1.54 2.38
C LEU A 98 -20.25 -1.29 2.53
N ILE A 99 -20.58 -0.07 2.89
CA ILE A 99 -21.95 0.28 3.34
C ILE A 99 -22.95 0.36 2.19
N HIS A 100 -22.48 0.50 0.97
CA HIS A 100 -23.32 0.83 -0.18
C HIS A 100 -23.32 -0.23 -1.28
N ILE A 101 -23.20 -1.43 -0.91
CA ILE A 101 -23.24 -2.51 -1.89
C ILE A 101 -24.58 -3.18 -1.89
#